data_bbd17e693f1e9bbb73f32abc2240627f
#
_entry.id   bbd17e693f1e9bbb73f32abc2240627f
#
_cell.length_a   1.000
_cell.length_b   1.000
_cell.length_c   1.000
_cell.angle_alpha   90.00
_cell.angle_beta   90.00
_cell.angle_gamma   90.00
#
_symmetry.space_group_name_H-M   'P 1'
#
loop_
_entity.id
_entity.type
_entity.pdbx_description
1 polymer ?
#
loop_
_entity_poly.entity_id
_entity_poly.type
_entity_poly.pdbx_seq_one_letter_code
_entity_poly.pdbx_strand_id
1 'polypeptide(L)'
;VGGIVQDIDASEAKVINGYIDEVNKVRGTSSSHIDSAGTYTLDGTQAVAYSRIRYTAGGDYKRAERQRTVLFKVFESAKQMNTAAKIKMVSDLIGHVNTNYNTDEILSVFKNLADYTVEDSTAYPQVFYGGKVDGAWVEVPTTLADMATGVHQFLEGDTGYTPSATVNEYS
;
A
#
# COMPACT_ATOMS: atom_id res chain seq x y z
N VAL A 1 -12.63 7.04 -7.96
CA VAL A 1 -11.86 8.29 -7.75
C VAL A 1 -11.41 8.92 -9.08
N GLY A 2 -11.71 8.31 -10.25
CA GLY A 2 -11.37 8.88 -11.55
C GLY A 2 -9.92 8.67 -12.02
N GLY A 3 -9.16 7.84 -11.32
CA GLY A 3 -7.74 7.58 -11.59
C GLY A 3 -6.80 8.27 -10.61
N ILE A 4 -5.51 7.93 -10.70
CA ILE A 4 -4.44 8.52 -9.90
C ILE A 4 -3.30 8.99 -10.77
N VAL A 5 -2.76 10.17 -10.51
CA VAL A 5 -1.57 10.68 -11.25
C VAL A 5 -0.32 10.03 -10.69
N GLN A 6 0.48 9.39 -11.57
CA GLN A 6 1.68 8.67 -11.20
C GLN A 6 2.78 8.84 -12.25
N ASP A 7 4.00 9.08 -11.78
CA ASP A 7 5.18 9.04 -12.63
C ASP A 7 5.64 7.59 -12.76
N ILE A 8 5.85 7.19 -14.01
CA ILE A 8 6.36 5.87 -14.38
C ILE A 8 7.78 6.04 -14.89
N ASP A 9 8.73 5.38 -14.28
CA ASP A 9 10.11 5.41 -14.76
C ASP A 9 10.37 4.43 -15.91
N ALA A 10 11.55 4.54 -16.54
CA ALA A 10 11.90 3.71 -17.70
C ALA A 10 12.00 2.21 -17.38
N SER A 11 12.31 1.84 -16.13
CA SER A 11 12.38 0.45 -15.70
C SER A 11 10.98 -0.13 -15.44
N GLU A 12 10.09 0.68 -14.92
CA GLU A 12 8.69 0.35 -14.67
C GLU A 12 7.92 0.20 -16.00
N ALA A 13 8.11 1.14 -16.93
CA ALA A 13 7.47 1.10 -18.26
C ALA A 13 7.78 -0.20 -19.02
N LYS A 14 8.99 -0.76 -18.84
CA LYS A 14 9.40 -2.03 -19.50
C LYS A 14 8.62 -3.24 -19.01
N VAL A 15 8.07 -3.21 -17.80
CA VAL A 15 7.46 -4.39 -17.16
C VAL A 15 5.97 -4.23 -16.86
N ILE A 16 5.47 -3.01 -16.76
CA ILE A 16 4.09 -2.73 -16.32
C ILE A 16 3.06 -3.36 -17.26
N ASN A 17 3.32 -3.42 -18.57
CA ASN A 17 2.36 -3.90 -19.56
C ASN A 17 2.00 -5.38 -19.36
N GLY A 18 2.96 -6.21 -18.95
CA GLY A 18 2.67 -7.60 -18.58
C GLY A 18 1.68 -7.71 -17.42
N TYR A 19 1.80 -6.83 -16.42
CA TYR A 19 0.84 -6.77 -15.31
C TYR A 19 -0.51 -6.18 -15.72
N ILE A 20 -0.53 -5.19 -16.65
CA ILE A 20 -1.78 -4.65 -17.22
C ILE A 20 -2.55 -5.76 -17.94
N ASP A 21 -1.86 -6.56 -18.76
CA ASP A 21 -2.47 -7.68 -19.49
C ASP A 21 -3.07 -8.73 -18.53
N GLU A 22 -2.34 -9.07 -17.47
CA GLU A 22 -2.84 -9.99 -16.45
C GLU A 22 -4.11 -9.46 -15.77
N VAL A 23 -4.12 -8.18 -15.36
CA VAL A 23 -5.27 -7.56 -14.68
C VAL A 23 -6.44 -7.42 -15.65
N ASN A 24 -6.19 -6.99 -16.89
CA ASN A 24 -7.21 -6.94 -17.95
C ASN A 24 -7.89 -8.30 -18.13
N LYS A 25 -7.09 -9.37 -18.24
CA LYS A 25 -7.59 -10.74 -18.40
C LYS A 25 -8.46 -11.19 -17.23
N VAL A 26 -8.02 -10.94 -16.01
CA VAL A 26 -8.74 -11.38 -14.79
C VAL A 26 -10.03 -10.58 -14.58
N ARG A 27 -10.00 -9.29 -14.88
CA ARG A 27 -11.15 -8.40 -14.65
C ARG A 27 -12.07 -8.22 -15.86
N GLY A 28 -11.67 -8.71 -17.04
CA GLY A 28 -12.40 -8.46 -18.28
C GLY A 28 -12.37 -6.98 -18.70
N THR A 29 -11.29 -6.28 -18.41
CA THR A 29 -11.06 -4.88 -18.80
C THR A 29 -10.15 -4.78 -20.02
N SER A 30 -9.98 -3.56 -20.58
CA SER A 30 -9.14 -3.29 -21.75
C SER A 30 -8.33 -2.01 -21.58
N SER A 31 -7.74 -1.83 -20.40
CA SER A 31 -6.86 -0.67 -20.14
C SER A 31 -5.65 -0.68 -21.05
N SER A 32 -5.26 0.50 -21.53
CA SER A 32 -4.16 0.70 -22.45
C SER A 32 -2.80 0.43 -21.84
N HIS A 33 -1.84 0.06 -22.66
CA HIS A 33 -0.42 -0.06 -22.29
C HIS A 33 0.21 1.29 -21.98
N ILE A 34 1.33 1.24 -21.25
CA ILE A 34 2.22 2.36 -20.94
C ILE A 34 3.59 2.01 -21.48
N ASP A 35 3.97 2.59 -22.62
CA ASP A 35 5.13 2.16 -23.40
C ASP A 35 6.39 2.98 -23.13
N SER A 36 6.29 4.06 -22.38
CA SER A 36 7.43 4.94 -22.08
C SER A 36 7.36 5.51 -20.67
N ALA A 37 8.49 5.98 -20.17
CA ALA A 37 8.54 6.78 -18.96
C ALA A 37 7.75 8.09 -19.13
N GLY A 38 7.08 8.54 -18.08
CA GLY A 38 6.27 9.75 -18.11
C GLY A 38 5.29 9.83 -16.94
N THR A 39 4.55 10.92 -16.91
CA THR A 39 3.46 11.13 -15.93
C THR A 39 2.13 10.73 -16.56
N TYR A 40 1.42 9.83 -15.91
CA TYR A 40 0.16 9.26 -16.39
C TYR A 40 -0.95 9.41 -15.36
N THR A 41 -2.18 9.56 -15.84
CA THR A 41 -3.36 9.33 -14.99
C THR A 41 -3.74 7.86 -15.13
N LEU A 42 -3.32 7.05 -14.17
CA LEU A 42 -3.57 5.62 -14.16
C LEU A 42 -5.04 5.34 -13.85
N ASP A 43 -5.68 4.52 -14.67
CA ASP A 43 -6.97 3.93 -14.32
C ASP A 43 -6.83 2.83 -13.26
N GLY A 44 -7.95 2.22 -12.84
CA GLY A 44 -7.93 1.20 -11.78
C GLY A 44 -7.10 -0.04 -12.13
N THR A 45 -7.12 -0.48 -13.40
CA THR A 45 -6.32 -1.61 -13.89
C THR A 45 -4.83 -1.27 -13.89
N GLN A 46 -4.48 -0.11 -14.43
CA GLN A 46 -3.10 0.37 -14.48
C GLN A 46 -2.53 0.63 -13.07
N ALA A 47 -3.33 1.18 -12.16
CA ALA A 47 -2.92 1.40 -10.76
C ALA A 47 -2.65 0.08 -10.03
N VAL A 48 -3.50 -0.94 -10.23
CA VAL A 48 -3.27 -2.29 -9.70
C VAL A 48 -2.03 -2.90 -10.33
N ALA A 49 -1.86 -2.80 -11.66
CA ALA A 49 -0.67 -3.29 -12.35
C ALA A 49 0.61 -2.65 -11.81
N TYR A 50 0.62 -1.32 -11.64
CA TYR A 50 1.74 -0.57 -11.06
C TYR A 50 2.08 -1.07 -9.63
N SER A 51 1.07 -1.26 -8.78
CA SER A 51 1.26 -1.75 -7.41
C SER A 51 1.81 -3.18 -7.33
N ARG A 52 1.75 -3.95 -8.41
CA ARG A 52 2.23 -5.34 -8.50
C ARG A 52 3.65 -5.47 -9.05
N ILE A 53 4.24 -4.40 -9.60
CA ILE A 53 5.59 -4.45 -10.18
C ILE A 53 6.59 -4.93 -9.13
N ARG A 54 7.29 -6.04 -9.44
CA ARG A 54 8.31 -6.66 -8.59
C ARG A 54 9.67 -6.75 -9.27
N TYR A 55 9.69 -6.91 -10.59
CA TYR A 55 10.91 -7.18 -11.37
C TYR A 55 11.64 -5.89 -11.78
N THR A 56 11.85 -4.99 -10.79
CA THR A 56 12.71 -3.80 -10.91
C THR A 56 13.69 -3.77 -9.74
N ALA A 57 14.68 -2.87 -9.77
CA ALA A 57 15.59 -2.70 -8.63
C ALA A 57 14.82 -2.45 -7.33
N GLY A 58 15.23 -3.12 -6.25
CA GLY A 58 14.57 -3.05 -4.94
C GLY A 58 13.45 -4.08 -4.71
N GLY A 59 13.10 -4.92 -5.71
CA GLY A 59 12.27 -6.11 -5.54
C GLY A 59 10.96 -5.90 -4.76
N ASP A 60 10.78 -6.68 -3.71
CA ASP A 60 9.58 -6.65 -2.85
C ASP A 60 9.43 -5.36 -2.05
N TYR A 61 10.51 -4.71 -1.65
CA TYR A 61 10.45 -3.41 -0.96
C TYR A 61 9.83 -2.34 -1.85
N LYS A 62 10.29 -2.26 -3.10
CA LYS A 62 9.73 -1.33 -4.08
C LYS A 62 8.28 -1.66 -4.43
N ARG A 63 7.91 -2.94 -4.43
CA ARG A 63 6.50 -3.33 -4.57
C ARG A 63 5.66 -2.81 -3.40
N ALA A 64 6.11 -3.01 -2.15
CA ALA A 64 5.40 -2.52 -0.98
C ALA A 64 5.31 -0.97 -0.97
N GLU A 65 6.36 -0.27 -1.39
CA GLU A 65 6.36 1.18 -1.55
C GLU A 65 5.32 1.62 -2.61
N ARG A 66 5.26 0.96 -3.78
CA ARG A 66 4.25 1.25 -4.82
C ARG A 66 2.83 1.02 -4.31
N GLN A 67 2.60 -0.03 -3.54
CA GLN A 67 1.30 -0.30 -2.92
C GLN A 67 0.88 0.84 -2.00
N ARG A 68 1.77 1.30 -1.10
CA ARG A 68 1.51 2.46 -0.23
C ARG A 68 1.25 3.72 -1.04
N THR A 69 2.05 3.97 -2.08
CA THR A 69 1.88 5.11 -2.99
C THR A 69 0.50 5.12 -3.65
N VAL A 70 0.06 3.98 -4.18
CA VAL A 70 -1.28 3.87 -4.79
C VAL A 70 -2.38 4.13 -3.76
N LEU A 71 -2.29 3.51 -2.58
CA LEU A 71 -3.28 3.71 -1.50
C LEU A 71 -3.34 5.17 -1.05
N PHE A 72 -2.18 5.80 -0.85
CA PHE A 72 -2.11 7.22 -0.49
C PHE A 72 -2.76 8.11 -1.55
N LYS A 73 -2.45 7.91 -2.83
CA LYS A 73 -3.02 8.71 -3.93
C LYS A 73 -4.52 8.48 -4.09
N VAL A 74 -5.00 7.25 -3.89
CA VAL A 74 -6.44 6.96 -3.86
C VAL A 74 -7.11 7.68 -2.69
N PHE A 75 -6.50 7.67 -1.51
CA PHE A 75 -7.00 8.39 -0.33
C PHE A 75 -7.09 9.89 -0.58
N GLU A 76 -6.03 10.52 -1.08
CA GLU A 76 -6.03 11.95 -1.40
C GLU A 76 -7.06 12.31 -2.49
N SER A 77 -7.21 11.47 -3.51
CA SER A 77 -8.26 11.64 -4.52
C SER A 77 -9.66 11.51 -3.92
N ALA A 78 -9.87 10.55 -3.01
CA ALA A 78 -11.15 10.36 -2.34
C ALA A 78 -11.53 11.54 -1.43
N LYS A 79 -10.55 12.20 -0.81
CA LYS A 79 -10.81 13.44 -0.02
C LYS A 79 -11.47 14.53 -0.86
N GLN A 80 -11.12 14.63 -2.13
CA GLN A 80 -11.64 15.65 -3.05
C GLN A 80 -13.03 15.32 -3.60
N MET A 81 -13.54 14.11 -3.40
CA MET A 81 -14.87 13.70 -3.88
C MET A 81 -15.98 14.40 -3.08
N ASN A 82 -17.09 14.69 -3.75
CA ASN A 82 -18.29 15.14 -3.04
C ASN A 82 -18.91 14.01 -2.21
N THR A 83 -19.79 14.36 -1.27
CA THR A 83 -20.40 13.42 -0.32
C THR A 83 -21.14 12.27 -1.02
N ALA A 84 -21.88 12.55 -2.09
CA ALA A 84 -22.62 11.52 -2.82
C ALA A 84 -21.68 10.48 -3.47
N ALA A 85 -20.58 10.95 -4.07
CA ALA A 85 -19.56 10.08 -4.65
C ALA A 85 -18.80 9.26 -3.58
N LYS A 86 -18.54 9.84 -2.40
CA LYS A 86 -17.95 9.11 -1.25
C LYS A 86 -18.88 7.98 -0.79
N ILE A 87 -20.17 8.27 -0.60
CA ILE A 87 -21.17 7.26 -0.19
C ILE A 87 -21.25 6.14 -1.24
N LYS A 88 -21.30 6.49 -2.52
CA LYS A 88 -21.31 5.48 -3.59
C LYS A 88 -20.06 4.61 -3.56
N MET A 89 -18.88 5.19 -3.39
CA MET A 89 -17.62 4.45 -3.29
C MET A 89 -17.64 3.47 -2.12
N VAL A 90 -18.12 3.88 -0.94
CA VAL A 90 -18.29 2.99 0.22
C VAL A 90 -19.24 1.86 -0.09
N SER A 91 -20.41 2.17 -0.66
CA SER A 91 -21.42 1.17 -1.04
C SER A 91 -20.85 0.11 -2.01
N ASP A 92 -20.05 0.55 -2.98
CA ASP A 92 -19.43 -0.34 -3.97
C ASP A 92 -18.34 -1.22 -3.33
N LEU A 93 -17.65 -0.75 -2.28
CA LEU A 93 -16.53 -1.45 -1.67
C LEU A 93 -16.92 -2.35 -0.50
N ILE A 94 -17.99 -2.02 0.25
CA ILE A 94 -18.30 -2.68 1.54
C ILE A 94 -18.55 -4.19 1.40
N GLY A 95 -19.05 -4.63 0.24
CA GLY A 95 -19.24 -6.06 -0.07
C GLY A 95 -17.94 -6.84 -0.34
N HIS A 96 -16.81 -6.15 -0.47
CA HIS A 96 -15.50 -6.73 -0.79
C HIS A 96 -14.50 -6.65 0.36
N VAL A 97 -14.90 -6.09 1.50
CA VAL A 97 -14.03 -5.89 2.67
C VAL A 97 -14.61 -6.62 3.88
N ASN A 98 -13.77 -7.44 4.51
CA ASN A 98 -14.09 -8.03 5.81
C ASN A 98 -13.53 -7.11 6.91
N THR A 99 -14.40 -6.61 7.77
CA THR A 99 -14.04 -5.68 8.84
C THR A 99 -14.95 -5.91 10.06
N ASN A 100 -14.48 -5.51 11.24
CA ASN A 100 -15.27 -5.44 12.43
C ASN A 100 -16.03 -4.10 12.61
N TYR A 101 -15.81 -3.15 11.68
CA TYR A 101 -16.62 -1.92 11.65
C TYR A 101 -18.00 -2.19 11.07
N ASN A 102 -19.03 -1.60 11.65
CA ASN A 102 -20.36 -1.59 11.06
C ASN A 102 -20.49 -0.48 9.97
N THR A 103 -21.59 -0.51 9.22
CA THR A 103 -21.78 0.42 8.11
C THR A 103 -21.82 1.88 8.54
N ASP A 104 -22.41 2.20 9.70
CA ASP A 104 -22.52 3.58 10.20
C ASP A 104 -21.14 4.12 10.63
N GLU A 105 -20.32 3.30 11.23
CA GLU A 105 -18.93 3.63 11.57
C GLU A 105 -18.11 3.92 10.31
N ILE A 106 -18.20 3.06 9.29
CA ILE A 106 -17.53 3.25 8.01
C ILE A 106 -17.99 4.57 7.36
N LEU A 107 -19.31 4.80 7.29
CA LEU A 107 -19.85 6.03 6.73
C LEU A 107 -19.42 7.28 7.49
N SER A 108 -19.30 7.19 8.82
CA SER A 108 -18.80 8.29 9.65
C SER A 108 -17.36 8.65 9.30
N VAL A 109 -16.46 7.66 9.17
CA VAL A 109 -15.07 7.87 8.73
C VAL A 109 -15.03 8.54 7.37
N PHE A 110 -15.80 8.05 6.40
CA PHE A 110 -15.80 8.60 5.05
C PHE A 110 -16.42 10.01 4.94
N LYS A 111 -17.42 10.34 5.77
CA LYS A 111 -17.96 11.71 5.84
C LYS A 111 -16.89 12.71 6.29
N ASN A 112 -16.06 12.30 7.23
CA ASN A 112 -15.00 13.14 7.81
C ASN A 112 -13.64 12.91 7.13
N LEU A 113 -13.60 12.25 5.97
CA LEU A 113 -12.36 11.87 5.29
C LEU A 113 -11.44 13.07 5.01
N ALA A 114 -12.01 14.25 4.80
CA ALA A 114 -11.25 15.47 4.55
C ALA A 114 -10.41 15.92 5.77
N ASP A 115 -10.83 15.54 6.99
CA ASP A 115 -10.17 15.91 8.24
C ASP A 115 -8.97 15.00 8.58
N TYR A 116 -8.85 13.88 7.88
CA TYR A 116 -7.74 12.96 8.07
C TYR A 116 -6.56 13.35 7.20
N THR A 117 -5.36 13.23 7.77
CA THR A 117 -4.08 13.38 7.07
C THR A 117 -3.25 12.12 7.25
N VAL A 118 -2.48 11.76 6.24
CA VAL A 118 -1.44 10.75 6.38
C VAL A 118 -0.14 11.50 6.66
N GLU A 119 0.31 11.47 7.89
CA GLU A 119 1.52 12.21 8.32
C GLU A 119 2.78 11.50 7.83
N ASP A 120 2.82 10.17 7.96
CA ASP A 120 3.96 9.37 7.55
C ASP A 120 3.54 7.93 7.24
N SER A 121 4.44 7.17 6.60
CA SER A 121 4.27 5.74 6.36
C SER A 121 5.60 5.01 6.40
N THR A 122 5.64 3.88 7.05
CA THR A 122 6.83 3.06 7.15
C THR A 122 6.55 1.58 6.90
N ALA A 123 7.59 0.79 6.79
CA ALA A 123 7.51 -0.67 6.69
C ALA A 123 8.39 -1.31 7.76
N TYR A 124 7.99 -2.46 8.23
CA TYR A 124 8.76 -3.26 9.18
C TYR A 124 9.09 -4.62 8.54
N PRO A 125 10.24 -5.22 8.91
CA PRO A 125 11.26 -4.67 9.80
C PRO A 125 12.02 -3.49 9.16
N GLN A 126 12.40 -2.49 9.95
CA GLN A 126 13.24 -1.38 9.45
C GLN A 126 14.71 -1.79 9.34
N VAL A 127 15.17 -2.64 10.26
CA VAL A 127 16.53 -3.21 10.27
C VAL A 127 16.44 -4.72 10.19
N PHE A 128 17.08 -5.30 9.18
CA PHE A 128 17.07 -6.73 8.91
C PHE A 128 18.33 -7.12 8.14
N TYR A 129 18.60 -8.42 8.07
CA TYR A 129 19.59 -8.99 7.16
C TYR A 129 18.94 -10.05 6.27
N GLY A 130 19.34 -10.07 5.01
CA GLY A 130 18.87 -11.08 4.06
C GLY A 130 19.74 -12.32 4.12
N GLY A 131 19.12 -13.50 4.10
CA GLY A 131 19.83 -14.77 4.12
C GLY A 131 19.00 -15.94 3.65
N LYS A 132 19.65 -17.11 3.49
CA LYS A 132 18.95 -18.36 3.17
C LYS A 132 18.73 -19.17 4.44
N VAL A 133 17.48 -19.57 4.69
CA VAL A 133 17.09 -20.53 5.71
C VAL A 133 16.35 -21.68 4.99
N ASP A 134 16.83 -22.89 5.16
CA ASP A 134 16.29 -24.10 4.50
C ASP A 134 16.13 -23.96 2.96
N GLY A 135 17.08 -23.25 2.34
CA GLY A 135 17.07 -23.02 0.89
C GLY A 135 16.19 -21.88 0.39
N ALA A 136 15.33 -21.33 1.23
CA ALA A 136 14.49 -20.17 0.92
C ALA A 136 15.21 -18.88 1.32
N TRP A 137 15.12 -17.84 0.47
CA TRP A 137 15.58 -16.51 0.83
C TRP A 137 14.61 -15.88 1.82
N VAL A 138 15.11 -15.44 2.95
CA VAL A 138 14.34 -14.80 4.03
C VAL A 138 14.98 -13.49 4.44
N GLU A 139 14.19 -12.62 5.00
CA GLU A 139 14.61 -11.40 5.67
C GLU A 139 14.42 -11.59 7.17
N VAL A 140 15.50 -11.54 7.90
CA VAL A 140 15.53 -11.78 9.32
C VAL A 140 15.66 -10.45 10.03
N PRO A 141 14.66 -10.01 10.82
CA PRO A 141 14.75 -8.80 11.63
C PRO A 141 15.88 -8.96 12.67
N THR A 142 16.43 -7.85 13.12
CA THR A 142 17.52 -7.89 14.13
C THR A 142 17.05 -8.51 15.42
N THR A 143 16.00 -7.95 16.03
CA THR A 143 15.32 -8.52 17.19
C THR A 143 13.86 -8.19 17.19
N LEU A 144 13.03 -8.99 17.87
CA LEU A 144 11.63 -8.68 18.09
C LEU A 144 11.45 -7.47 19.01
N ALA A 145 12.36 -7.29 19.97
CA ALA A 145 12.37 -6.16 20.89
C ALA A 145 12.61 -4.83 20.16
N ASP A 146 13.57 -4.78 19.22
CA ASP A 146 13.84 -3.59 18.41
C ASP A 146 12.64 -3.25 17.51
N MET A 147 12.00 -4.28 16.92
CA MET A 147 10.79 -4.09 16.12
C MET A 147 9.65 -3.51 16.93
N ALA A 148 9.36 -4.07 18.12
CA ALA A 148 8.30 -3.58 19.00
C ALA A 148 8.58 -2.13 19.42
N THR A 149 9.79 -1.82 19.83
CA THR A 149 10.21 -0.46 20.20
C THR A 149 10.03 0.50 19.02
N GLY A 150 10.47 0.13 17.82
CA GLY A 150 10.31 0.95 16.63
C GLY A 150 8.84 1.21 16.25
N VAL A 151 7.96 0.23 16.41
CA VAL A 151 6.51 0.39 16.17
C VAL A 151 5.90 1.38 17.15
N HIS A 152 6.17 1.25 18.45
CA HIS A 152 5.68 2.18 19.46
C HIS A 152 6.19 3.61 19.24
N GLN A 153 7.47 3.74 18.91
CA GLN A 153 8.05 5.05 18.59
C GLN A 153 7.38 5.69 17.36
N PHE A 154 7.12 4.89 16.31
CA PHE A 154 6.52 5.41 15.07
C PHE A 154 5.04 5.79 15.26
N LEU A 155 4.24 4.93 15.91
CA LEU A 155 2.80 5.13 16.03
C LEU A 155 2.41 6.10 17.14
N GLU A 156 3.14 6.09 18.26
CA GLU A 156 2.76 6.79 19.50
C GLU A 156 3.75 7.90 19.88
N GLY A 157 4.89 8.00 19.17
CA GLY A 157 5.98 8.90 19.56
C GLY A 157 6.68 8.47 20.86
N ASP A 158 6.40 7.26 21.35
CA ASP A 158 6.93 6.76 22.63
C ASP A 158 8.38 6.30 22.47
N THR A 159 9.32 7.16 22.89
CA THR A 159 10.75 6.84 22.92
C THR A 159 11.18 6.09 24.19
N GLY A 160 10.26 5.95 25.17
CA GLY A 160 10.50 5.26 26.43
C GLY A 160 9.92 3.85 26.52
N TYR A 161 9.32 3.34 25.44
CA TYR A 161 8.75 2.00 25.44
C TYR A 161 9.78 0.93 25.83
N THR A 162 9.39 0.07 26.75
CA THR A 162 10.21 -1.06 27.19
C THR A 162 9.50 -2.36 26.82
N PRO A 163 10.12 -3.20 25.96
CA PRO A 163 9.57 -4.50 25.59
C PRO A 163 9.27 -5.39 26.80
N SER A 164 8.16 -6.11 26.74
CA SER A 164 7.79 -7.05 27.80
C SER A 164 8.80 -8.18 27.94
N ALA A 165 8.78 -8.89 29.09
CA ALA A 165 9.62 -10.06 29.31
C ALA A 165 9.42 -11.11 28.22
N THR A 166 8.20 -11.35 27.78
CA THR A 166 7.87 -12.28 26.70
C THR A 166 8.47 -11.84 25.36
N VAL A 167 8.42 -10.55 25.02
CA VAL A 167 9.04 -10.03 23.79
C VAL A 167 10.55 -10.23 23.84
N ASN A 168 11.18 -9.96 24.99
CA ASN A 168 12.63 -10.14 25.16
C ASN A 168 13.05 -11.62 25.13
N GLU A 169 12.20 -12.54 25.61
CA GLU A 169 12.46 -13.99 25.56
C GLU A 169 12.53 -14.51 24.11
N TYR A 170 11.73 -13.95 23.21
CA TYR A 170 11.67 -14.35 21.79
C TYR A 170 12.50 -13.46 20.87
N SER A 171 13.28 -12.53 21.41
CA SER A 171 14.20 -11.66 20.67
C SER A 171 15.58 -12.29 20.53
#